data_7f87ece7a50ce9fc61d251d3048d132d
#
_entry.id   7f87ece7a50ce9fc61d251d3048d132d
#
_cell.length_a   1.000
_cell.length_b   1.000
_cell.length_c   1.000
_cell.angle_alpha   90.00
_cell.angle_beta   90.00
_cell.angle_gamma   90.00
#
_symmetry.space_group_name_H-M   'P 1'
#
loop_
_entity.id
_entity.type
_entity.pdbx_description
1 polymer ?
#
loop_
_entity_poly.entity_id
_entity_poly.type
_entity_poly.pdbx_seq_one_letter_code
_entity_poly.pdbx_strand_id
1 'polypeptide(L)'
;MAYIKKKSERKFKITVCNGYKVNGQKRMKAQTITVPPEVPKRGIQQYVMAEAERIEKKFKYGIEESDQTHFDRYAEAWLNRQKPYFKATTLAGYRRNLEIVYPIIGGIPLAKIRPLMLEEMCEELRKRPGRNGNQIKECTVQKYLETVSSVLEDDKKNDIIPFNPAHRVRKKFAEKEKQHIPQKYEMQRLLKIIMDEPILYKAYYTMAIATGLRRGELCALRWEDITGPYEFTIRHSRSYVVGQGIVESDTKNHRERIIVIPAQVWEFLMSPRHWQTIRSGKPENNQPIFTDLDGHVPNPDTFTRHLRKLYAKNGFPKEYHLHTLRHYYRQRAMNAGWQETGYLILKVDSPNGYKPVFTSEEVRHARSAVNQLRNKKIQQGQYTDATDDMLLKLADVPTFRRM
;
A
#
# COMPACT_ATOMS: atom_id res chain seq x y z
N MET A 1 29.95 13.51 -29.24
CA MET A 1 31.24 13.08 -29.82
C MET A 1 32.38 13.43 -28.87
N ALA A 2 33.30 12.50 -28.67
CA ALA A 2 34.49 12.74 -27.89
C ALA A 2 35.46 13.64 -28.61
N TYR A 3 36.05 14.63 -27.94
CA TYR A 3 37.09 15.46 -28.46
C TYR A 3 38.45 14.85 -28.11
N ILE A 4 39.29 14.56 -29.12
CA ILE A 4 40.57 13.90 -28.96
C ILE A 4 41.70 14.89 -29.23
N LYS A 5 42.59 15.13 -28.27
CA LYS A 5 43.77 15.96 -28.40
C LYS A 5 45.06 15.14 -28.22
N LYS A 6 45.88 15.09 -29.24
CA LYS A 6 47.21 14.42 -29.19
C LYS A 6 48.16 15.22 -28.27
N LYS A 7 48.77 14.55 -27.28
CA LYS A 7 49.77 15.16 -26.38
C LYS A 7 51.19 14.73 -26.69
N SER A 8 51.39 13.51 -27.18
CA SER A 8 52.67 12.96 -27.67
C SER A 8 52.38 11.85 -28.67
N GLU A 9 53.43 11.17 -29.18
CA GLU A 9 53.26 10.15 -30.22
C GLU A 9 52.29 9.02 -29.81
N ARG A 10 52.25 8.69 -28.50
CA ARG A 10 51.38 7.64 -27.95
C ARG A 10 50.45 8.08 -26.79
N LYS A 11 50.45 9.40 -26.47
CA LYS A 11 49.54 9.95 -25.44
C LYS A 11 48.48 10.84 -26.02
N PHE A 12 47.22 10.55 -25.64
CA PHE A 12 46.05 11.28 -26.13
C PHE A 12 45.16 11.71 -24.98
N LYS A 13 44.70 12.96 -24.99
CA LYS A 13 43.68 13.45 -24.07
C LYS A 13 42.31 13.36 -24.74
N ILE A 14 41.43 12.55 -24.20
CA ILE A 14 40.07 12.38 -24.66
C ILE A 14 39.16 13.19 -23.74
N THR A 15 38.35 14.07 -24.30
CA THR A 15 37.36 14.88 -23.56
C THR A 15 35.99 14.56 -24.09
N VAL A 16 35.09 14.11 -23.17
CA VAL A 16 33.69 13.75 -23.46
C VAL A 16 32.76 14.72 -22.77
N CYS A 17 31.61 14.99 -23.37
CA CYS A 17 30.55 15.84 -22.81
C CYS A 17 29.26 15.05 -22.72
N ASN A 18 28.57 15.18 -21.58
CA ASN A 18 27.27 14.56 -21.33
C ASN A 18 26.30 15.61 -20.75
N GLY A 19 25.73 16.45 -21.63
CA GLY A 19 24.77 17.47 -21.27
C GLY A 19 25.31 18.62 -20.41
N TYR A 20 24.43 19.21 -19.59
CA TYR A 20 24.72 20.35 -18.73
C TYR A 20 24.38 20.05 -17.28
N LYS A 21 25.07 20.72 -16.36
CA LYS A 21 24.72 20.78 -14.96
C LYS A 21 23.54 21.76 -14.77
N VAL A 22 22.87 21.70 -13.62
CA VAL A 22 21.77 22.62 -13.28
C VAL A 22 22.17 24.09 -13.34
N ASN A 23 23.45 24.40 -13.14
CA ASN A 23 24.02 25.75 -13.25
C ASN A 23 24.38 26.15 -14.68
N GLY A 24 23.98 25.42 -15.70
CA GLY A 24 24.25 25.71 -17.12
C GLY A 24 25.66 25.34 -17.61
N GLN A 25 26.57 24.87 -16.74
CA GLN A 25 27.91 24.42 -17.14
C GLN A 25 27.85 23.07 -17.85
N LYS A 26 28.65 22.87 -18.89
CA LYS A 26 28.78 21.57 -19.56
C LYS A 26 29.33 20.52 -18.59
N ARG A 27 28.67 19.36 -18.51
CA ARG A 27 29.16 18.18 -17.80
C ARG A 27 30.23 17.51 -18.66
N MET A 28 31.50 17.76 -18.35
CA MET A 28 32.63 17.28 -19.14
C MET A 28 33.56 16.41 -18.33
N LYS A 29 34.14 15.38 -18.95
CA LYS A 29 35.20 14.56 -18.38
C LYS A 29 36.37 14.47 -19.36
N ALA A 30 37.56 14.58 -18.83
CA ALA A 30 38.77 14.44 -19.63
C ALA A 30 39.66 13.33 -19.05
N GLN A 31 40.05 12.39 -19.88
CA GLN A 31 40.94 11.30 -19.51
C GLN A 31 42.12 11.26 -20.48
N THR A 32 43.31 11.05 -19.94
CA THR A 32 44.50 10.84 -20.77
C THR A 32 44.78 9.35 -20.87
N ILE A 33 44.90 8.84 -22.08
CA ILE A 33 45.24 7.47 -22.38
C ILE A 33 46.66 7.40 -22.98
N THR A 34 47.32 6.28 -22.73
CA THR A 34 48.58 5.93 -23.36
C THR A 34 48.36 4.70 -24.21
N VAL A 35 48.67 4.76 -25.49
CA VAL A 35 48.57 3.60 -26.40
C VAL A 35 49.68 2.61 -26.09
N PRO A 36 49.36 1.33 -25.83
CA PRO A 36 50.34 0.31 -25.54
C PRO A 36 51.40 0.17 -26.65
N PRO A 37 52.65 -0.20 -26.29
CA PRO A 37 53.73 -0.36 -27.25
C PRO A 37 53.47 -1.40 -28.35
N GLU A 38 52.66 -2.41 -28.04
CA GLU A 38 52.27 -3.52 -28.92
C GLU A 38 51.39 -3.06 -30.10
N VAL A 39 50.75 -1.91 -29.99
CA VAL A 39 49.88 -1.37 -31.04
C VAL A 39 50.80 -0.72 -32.13
N PRO A 40 50.79 -1.23 -33.37
CA PRO A 40 51.58 -0.67 -34.46
C PRO A 40 51.19 0.79 -34.78
N LYS A 41 52.15 1.61 -35.29
CA LYS A 41 51.90 3.05 -35.55
C LYS A 41 50.64 3.31 -36.38
N ARG A 42 50.39 2.46 -37.39
CA ARG A 42 49.19 2.54 -38.26
C ARG A 42 47.87 2.20 -37.52
N GLY A 43 47.93 1.47 -36.38
CA GLY A 43 46.76 1.10 -35.59
C GLY A 43 46.43 2.09 -34.45
N ILE A 44 47.31 3.06 -34.17
CA ILE A 44 47.17 4.00 -33.06
C ILE A 44 45.84 4.77 -33.14
N GLN A 45 45.47 5.25 -34.32
CA GLN A 45 44.25 6.05 -34.52
C GLN A 45 43.00 5.23 -34.26
N GLN A 46 42.97 4.00 -34.75
CA GLN A 46 41.85 3.08 -34.53
C GLN A 46 41.69 2.71 -33.05
N TYR A 47 42.83 2.43 -32.37
CA TYR A 47 42.82 2.18 -30.91
C TYR A 47 42.29 3.37 -30.12
N VAL A 48 42.77 4.60 -30.44
CA VAL A 48 42.35 5.82 -29.77
C VAL A 48 40.88 6.11 -29.99
N MET A 49 40.34 5.83 -31.19
CA MET A 49 38.92 6.00 -31.50
C MET A 49 38.06 5.00 -30.74
N ALA A 50 38.45 3.74 -30.68
CA ALA A 50 37.75 2.70 -29.92
C ALA A 50 37.74 3.02 -28.41
N GLU A 51 38.86 3.51 -27.88
CA GLU A 51 38.96 3.89 -26.48
C GLU A 51 38.15 5.18 -26.19
N ALA A 52 38.11 6.13 -27.12
CA ALA A 52 37.27 7.32 -27.02
C ALA A 52 35.79 6.98 -27.01
N GLU A 53 35.35 6.05 -27.85
CA GLU A 53 33.99 5.54 -27.85
C GLU A 53 33.64 4.82 -26.55
N ARG A 54 34.59 4.03 -26.00
CA ARG A 54 34.43 3.36 -24.72
C ARG A 54 34.27 4.36 -23.58
N ILE A 55 35.10 5.40 -23.52
CA ILE A 55 35.05 6.46 -22.52
C ILE A 55 33.77 7.29 -22.69
N GLU A 56 33.33 7.59 -23.91
CA GLU A 56 32.09 8.30 -24.19
C GLU A 56 30.87 7.50 -23.71
N LYS A 57 30.78 6.21 -24.07
CA LYS A 57 29.73 5.30 -23.61
C LYS A 57 29.71 5.21 -22.06
N LYS A 58 30.89 5.05 -21.46
CA LYS A 58 31.06 4.98 -20.02
C LYS A 58 30.55 6.25 -19.32
N PHE A 59 30.91 7.41 -19.82
CA PHE A 59 30.50 8.71 -19.26
C PHE A 59 29.05 9.06 -19.56
N LYS A 60 28.55 8.71 -20.74
CA LYS A 60 27.18 8.99 -21.19
C LYS A 60 26.16 8.15 -20.43
N TYR A 61 26.51 6.91 -20.08
CA TYR A 61 25.65 5.98 -19.34
C TYR A 61 25.96 5.97 -17.83
N GLY A 62 26.78 6.89 -17.31
CA GLY A 62 27.04 7.01 -15.87
C GLY A 62 27.82 5.86 -15.25
N ILE A 63 28.38 4.95 -16.06
CA ILE A 63 29.03 3.71 -15.59
C ILE A 63 30.17 3.97 -14.59
N GLU A 64 30.83 5.13 -14.64
CA GLU A 64 31.88 5.47 -13.69
C GLU A 64 31.38 5.95 -12.33
N GLU A 65 30.24 6.65 -12.29
CA GLU A 65 29.60 6.98 -11.01
C GLU A 65 29.06 5.71 -10.35
N SER A 66 28.53 4.76 -11.14
CA SER A 66 28.04 3.49 -10.65
C SER A 66 29.15 2.55 -10.14
N ASP A 67 30.38 2.64 -10.68
CA ASP A 67 31.53 1.83 -10.23
C ASP A 67 31.99 2.20 -8.80
N GLN A 68 31.67 3.40 -8.32
CA GLN A 68 32.04 3.88 -6.99
C GLN A 68 30.84 3.92 -6.00
N THR A 69 29.62 3.96 -6.51
CA THR A 69 28.43 4.07 -5.66
C THR A 69 27.89 2.70 -5.33
N HIS A 70 27.91 2.36 -4.05
CA HIS A 70 27.34 1.12 -3.54
C HIS A 70 25.81 1.17 -3.50
N PHE A 71 25.16 0.02 -3.60
CA PHE A 71 23.71 -0.11 -3.64
C PHE A 71 23.03 0.50 -2.41
N ASP A 72 23.55 0.27 -1.20
CA ASP A 72 22.99 0.78 0.04
C ASP A 72 22.94 2.32 0.07
N ARG A 73 24.06 2.97 -0.29
CA ARG A 73 24.17 4.44 -0.33
C ARG A 73 23.21 5.04 -1.36
N TYR A 74 23.11 4.42 -2.53
CA TYR A 74 22.19 4.88 -3.55
C TYR A 74 20.74 4.70 -3.13
N ALA A 75 20.39 3.54 -2.55
CA ALA A 75 19.07 3.22 -2.07
C ALA A 75 18.60 4.20 -0.97
N GLU A 76 19.46 4.59 -0.03
CA GLU A 76 19.14 5.61 0.97
C GLU A 76 18.91 7.00 0.34
N ALA A 77 19.76 7.39 -0.60
CA ALA A 77 19.58 8.63 -1.34
C ALA A 77 18.26 8.60 -2.15
N TRP A 78 17.94 7.45 -2.76
CA TRP A 78 16.68 7.24 -3.47
C TRP A 78 15.49 7.36 -2.53
N LEU A 79 15.48 6.70 -1.37
CA LEU A 79 14.41 6.82 -0.37
C LEU A 79 14.16 8.29 0.02
N ASN A 80 15.22 9.06 0.19
CA ASN A 80 15.10 10.47 0.53
C ASN A 80 14.48 11.30 -0.63
N ARG A 81 14.85 11.03 -1.88
CA ARG A 81 14.26 11.68 -3.07
C ARG A 81 12.78 11.31 -3.23
N GLN A 82 12.38 10.10 -2.81
CA GLN A 82 11.00 9.62 -2.95
C GLN A 82 10.03 10.15 -1.89
N LYS A 83 10.51 10.82 -0.83
CA LYS A 83 9.67 11.37 0.24
C LYS A 83 8.49 12.23 -0.24
N PRO A 84 8.64 13.13 -1.23
CA PRO A 84 7.52 13.94 -1.73
C PRO A 84 6.49 13.15 -2.55
N TYR A 85 6.87 11.97 -3.07
CA TYR A 85 6.07 11.23 -4.05
C TYR A 85 5.37 10.01 -3.47
N PHE A 86 5.87 9.47 -2.35
CA PHE A 86 5.34 8.26 -1.74
C PHE A 86 4.71 8.52 -0.38
N LYS A 87 3.64 7.79 -0.08
CA LYS A 87 3.04 7.80 1.26
C LYS A 87 4.05 7.29 2.28
N ALA A 88 4.01 7.82 3.50
CA ALA A 88 4.89 7.44 4.60
C ALA A 88 4.91 5.91 4.85
N THR A 89 3.76 5.24 4.74
CA THR A 89 3.65 3.78 4.86
C THR A 89 4.39 3.02 3.77
N THR A 90 4.41 3.55 2.54
CA THR A 90 5.13 2.97 1.41
C THR A 90 6.63 3.10 1.62
N LEU A 91 7.10 4.29 2.00
CA LEU A 91 8.52 4.52 2.31
C LEU A 91 9.02 3.66 3.46
N ALA A 92 8.23 3.55 4.54
CA ALA A 92 8.55 2.65 5.66
C ALA A 92 8.61 1.18 5.22
N GLY A 93 7.77 0.77 4.28
CA GLY A 93 7.80 -0.55 3.67
C GLY A 93 9.07 -0.79 2.86
N TYR A 94 9.45 0.15 2.01
CA TYR A 94 10.70 0.09 1.24
C TYR A 94 11.93 0.05 2.15
N ARG A 95 12.01 0.94 3.14
CA ARG A 95 13.11 0.98 4.10
C ARG A 95 13.29 -0.37 4.79
N ARG A 96 12.23 -0.91 5.38
CA ARG A 96 12.25 -2.22 6.04
C ARG A 96 12.71 -3.35 5.11
N ASN A 97 12.29 -3.33 3.84
CA ASN A 97 12.71 -4.34 2.87
C ASN A 97 14.19 -4.19 2.52
N LEU A 98 14.66 -2.96 2.36
CA LEU A 98 16.06 -2.66 2.05
C LEU A 98 17.00 -3.04 3.20
N GLU A 99 16.61 -2.80 4.47
CA GLU A 99 17.36 -3.24 5.66
C GLU A 99 17.61 -4.75 5.67
N ILE A 100 16.68 -5.56 5.14
CA ILE A 100 16.84 -7.01 4.98
C ILE A 100 17.83 -7.36 3.85
N VAL A 101 17.88 -6.55 2.81
CA VAL A 101 18.67 -6.76 1.59
C VAL A 101 20.09 -6.24 1.72
N TYR A 102 20.31 -5.16 2.45
CA TYR A 102 21.64 -4.51 2.59
C TYR A 102 22.76 -5.45 3.03
N PRO A 103 22.57 -6.38 3.99
CA PRO A 103 23.63 -7.32 4.35
C PRO A 103 24.10 -8.23 3.22
N ILE A 104 23.32 -8.38 2.15
CA ILE A 104 23.61 -9.30 1.05
C ILE A 104 24.23 -8.55 -0.13
N ILE A 105 23.61 -7.47 -0.57
CA ILE A 105 24.04 -6.75 -1.79
C ILE A 105 24.39 -5.28 -1.54
N GLY A 106 24.21 -4.75 -0.33
CA GLY A 106 24.38 -3.32 -0.04
C GLY A 106 25.74 -2.76 -0.42
N GLY A 107 26.80 -3.48 -0.11
CA GLY A 107 28.18 -3.08 -0.42
C GLY A 107 28.62 -3.32 -1.87
N ILE A 108 27.73 -3.80 -2.75
CA ILE A 108 28.09 -4.04 -4.15
C ILE A 108 27.93 -2.75 -4.95
N PRO A 109 28.96 -2.34 -5.73
CA PRO A 109 28.82 -1.23 -6.66
C PRO A 109 27.69 -1.47 -7.67
N LEU A 110 26.87 -0.46 -7.96
CA LEU A 110 25.70 -0.56 -8.85
C LEU A 110 26.03 -1.18 -10.22
N ALA A 111 27.13 -0.76 -10.84
CA ALA A 111 27.58 -1.28 -12.13
C ALA A 111 27.96 -2.76 -12.10
N LYS A 112 28.21 -3.31 -10.93
CA LYS A 112 28.62 -4.72 -10.76
C LYS A 112 27.48 -5.65 -10.41
N ILE A 113 26.29 -5.13 -10.11
CA ILE A 113 25.10 -5.95 -9.82
C ILE A 113 24.68 -6.68 -11.11
N ARG A 114 24.62 -8.01 -11.02
CA ARG A 114 24.24 -8.91 -12.14
C ARG A 114 22.98 -9.70 -11.78
N PRO A 115 22.19 -10.15 -12.77
CA PRO A 115 21.01 -10.97 -12.52
C PRO A 115 21.28 -12.18 -11.63
N LEU A 116 22.39 -12.90 -11.85
CA LEU A 116 22.78 -14.06 -11.05
C LEU A 116 22.95 -13.71 -9.57
N MET A 117 23.59 -12.57 -9.25
CA MET A 117 23.76 -12.12 -7.86
C MET A 117 22.42 -11.83 -7.17
N LEU A 118 21.44 -11.33 -7.91
CA LEU A 118 20.07 -11.13 -7.40
C LEU A 118 19.31 -12.46 -7.25
N GLU A 119 19.58 -13.46 -8.08
CA GLU A 119 19.06 -14.82 -7.89
C GLU A 119 19.68 -15.44 -6.62
N GLU A 120 20.98 -15.31 -6.40
CA GLU A 120 21.67 -15.75 -5.19
C GLU A 120 21.14 -15.05 -3.93
N MET A 121 20.90 -13.73 -4.00
CA MET A 121 20.23 -12.98 -2.93
C MET A 121 18.86 -13.59 -2.60
N CYS A 122 18.06 -13.91 -3.61
CA CYS A 122 16.76 -14.53 -3.39
C CYS A 122 16.88 -15.92 -2.74
N GLU A 123 17.88 -16.74 -3.14
CA GLU A 123 18.12 -18.05 -2.52
C GLU A 123 18.58 -17.92 -1.06
N GLU A 124 19.42 -16.94 -0.76
CA GLU A 124 19.84 -16.67 0.62
C GLU A 124 18.65 -16.23 1.48
N LEU A 125 17.79 -15.34 0.95
CA LEU A 125 16.59 -14.90 1.65
C LEU A 125 15.61 -16.05 1.94
N ARG A 126 15.47 -17.03 1.04
CA ARG A 126 14.63 -18.23 1.24
C ARG A 126 15.11 -19.08 2.42
N LYS A 127 16.42 -19.14 2.65
CA LYS A 127 17.02 -19.91 3.76
C LYS A 127 16.83 -19.25 5.11
N ARG A 128 16.55 -17.94 5.15
CA ARG A 128 16.37 -17.21 6.41
C ARG A 128 15.07 -17.57 7.11
N PRO A 129 15.04 -17.63 8.43
CA PRO A 129 13.82 -17.82 9.18
C PRO A 129 12.89 -16.61 9.01
N GLY A 130 11.64 -16.87 8.73
CA GLY A 130 10.59 -15.85 8.76
C GLY A 130 10.18 -15.50 10.19
N ARG A 131 9.27 -14.55 10.33
CA ARG A 131 8.86 -13.96 11.61
C ARG A 131 8.35 -14.97 12.66
N ASN A 132 7.86 -16.14 12.24
CA ASN A 132 7.32 -17.19 13.11
C ASN A 132 8.20 -18.44 13.12
N GLY A 133 9.49 -18.33 12.79
CA GLY A 133 10.41 -19.46 12.70
C GLY A 133 10.29 -20.32 11.42
N ASN A 134 9.23 -20.16 10.66
CA ASN A 134 9.08 -20.83 9.36
C ASN A 134 9.95 -20.15 8.29
N GLN A 135 10.18 -20.83 7.18
CA GLN A 135 10.87 -20.23 6.03
C GLN A 135 10.11 -19.01 5.48
N ILE A 136 10.85 -18.06 4.92
CA ILE A 136 10.26 -16.89 4.25
C ILE A 136 9.48 -17.37 3.01
N LYS A 137 8.21 -16.95 2.90
CA LYS A 137 7.36 -17.29 1.76
C LYS A 137 7.88 -16.66 0.46
N GLU A 138 7.75 -17.37 -0.65
CA GLU A 138 8.18 -16.89 -1.97
C GLU A 138 7.60 -15.52 -2.34
N CYS A 139 6.35 -15.25 -2.03
CA CYS A 139 5.74 -13.93 -2.25
C CYS A 139 6.42 -12.81 -1.45
N THR A 140 7.07 -13.12 -0.34
CA THR A 140 7.86 -12.15 0.45
C THR A 140 9.23 -11.93 -0.17
N VAL A 141 9.89 -12.99 -0.63
CA VAL A 141 11.15 -12.88 -1.38
C VAL A 141 10.97 -12.03 -2.64
N GLN A 142 9.86 -12.26 -3.37
CA GLN A 142 9.53 -11.44 -4.54
C GLN A 142 9.34 -9.95 -4.20
N LYS A 143 8.75 -9.62 -3.05
CA LYS A 143 8.63 -8.21 -2.59
C LYS A 143 10.00 -7.57 -2.31
N TYR A 144 10.95 -8.31 -1.78
CA TYR A 144 12.32 -7.81 -1.62
C TYR A 144 12.96 -7.54 -2.97
N LEU A 145 12.85 -8.48 -3.91
CA LEU A 145 13.37 -8.30 -5.26
C LEU A 145 12.68 -7.13 -5.99
N GLU A 146 11.37 -6.94 -5.83
CA GLU A 146 10.63 -5.80 -6.38
C GLU A 146 11.08 -4.47 -5.78
N THR A 147 11.43 -4.45 -4.49
CA THR A 147 12.03 -3.27 -3.84
C THR A 147 13.39 -2.94 -4.45
N VAL A 148 14.26 -3.93 -4.61
CA VAL A 148 15.56 -3.78 -5.28
C VAL A 148 15.37 -3.30 -6.72
N SER A 149 14.44 -3.91 -7.45
CA SER A 149 14.11 -3.51 -8.81
C SER A 149 13.66 -2.06 -8.91
N SER A 150 12.90 -1.57 -7.93
CA SER A 150 12.44 -0.17 -7.91
C SER A 150 13.61 0.81 -7.75
N VAL A 151 14.59 0.48 -6.92
CA VAL A 151 15.81 1.27 -6.75
C VAL A 151 16.65 1.26 -8.03
N LEU A 152 16.87 0.08 -8.63
CA LEU A 152 17.65 -0.08 -9.85
C LEU A 152 16.95 0.52 -11.10
N GLU A 153 15.62 0.62 -11.09
CA GLU A 153 14.88 1.30 -12.15
C GLU A 153 15.05 2.83 -12.08
N ASP A 154 15.14 3.39 -10.87
CA ASP A 154 15.49 4.80 -10.68
C ASP A 154 16.93 5.07 -11.14
N ASP A 155 17.83 4.16 -10.82
CA ASP A 155 19.23 4.19 -11.22
C ASP A 155 19.39 4.19 -12.75
N LYS A 156 18.63 3.31 -13.43
CA LYS A 156 18.54 3.26 -14.88
C LYS A 156 17.95 4.56 -15.48
N LYS A 157 16.89 5.11 -14.87
CA LYS A 157 16.27 6.38 -15.33
C LYS A 157 17.22 7.56 -15.20
N ASN A 158 18.16 7.50 -14.27
CA ASN A 158 19.19 8.52 -14.08
C ASN A 158 20.48 8.23 -14.90
N ASP A 159 20.44 7.28 -15.83
CA ASP A 159 21.55 6.88 -16.72
C ASP A 159 22.81 6.42 -15.98
N ILE A 160 22.68 5.94 -14.73
CA ILE A 160 23.79 5.43 -13.92
C ILE A 160 24.12 3.98 -14.33
N ILE A 161 23.10 3.16 -14.60
CA ILE A 161 23.25 1.82 -15.19
C ILE A 161 22.48 1.72 -16.52
N PRO A 162 22.97 0.93 -17.48
CA PRO A 162 22.37 0.83 -18.81
C PRO A 162 21.04 0.05 -18.83
N PHE A 163 20.84 -0.86 -17.89
CA PHE A 163 19.61 -1.67 -17.75
C PHE A 163 19.42 -2.12 -16.32
N ASN A 164 18.17 -2.43 -15.96
CA ASN A 164 17.83 -2.97 -14.65
C ASN A 164 18.03 -4.51 -14.63
N PRO A 165 19.05 -5.02 -13.91
CA PRO A 165 19.33 -6.46 -13.86
C PRO A 165 18.21 -7.28 -13.20
N ALA A 166 17.39 -6.68 -12.33
CA ALA A 166 16.32 -7.39 -11.66
C ALA A 166 15.22 -7.86 -12.63
N HIS A 167 15.06 -7.22 -13.79
CA HIS A 167 14.10 -7.65 -14.82
C HIS A 167 14.48 -8.99 -15.48
N ARG A 168 15.73 -9.41 -15.38
CA ARG A 168 16.23 -10.67 -15.95
C ARG A 168 16.29 -11.81 -14.94
N VAL A 169 15.94 -11.55 -13.67
CA VAL A 169 15.91 -12.56 -12.61
C VAL A 169 14.73 -13.51 -12.84
N ARG A 170 14.98 -14.81 -12.78
CA ARG A 170 13.93 -15.82 -12.85
C ARG A 170 13.14 -15.87 -11.55
N LYS A 171 11.87 -15.52 -11.63
CA LYS A 171 10.96 -15.58 -10.46
C LYS A 171 10.45 -17.01 -10.30
N LYS A 172 10.57 -17.56 -9.09
CA LYS A 172 9.91 -18.82 -8.74
C LYS A 172 8.40 -18.61 -8.66
N PHE A 173 7.64 -19.64 -8.95
CA PHE A 173 6.18 -19.61 -8.79
C PHE A 173 5.84 -19.43 -7.31
N ALA A 174 5.04 -18.41 -7.00
CA ALA A 174 4.49 -18.19 -5.68
C ALA A 174 3.04 -18.67 -5.66
N GLU A 175 2.76 -19.71 -4.88
CA GLU A 175 1.39 -20.14 -4.67
C GLU A 175 0.57 -19.02 -4.06
N LYS A 176 -0.57 -18.75 -4.67
CA LYS A 176 -1.56 -17.85 -4.07
C LYS A 176 -2.24 -18.59 -2.92
N GLU A 177 -2.05 -18.09 -1.71
CA GLU A 177 -2.79 -18.63 -0.57
C GLU A 177 -4.29 -18.51 -0.82
N LYS A 178 -4.99 -19.61 -0.62
CA LYS A 178 -6.45 -19.61 -0.63
C LYS A 178 -6.92 -18.72 0.53
N GLN A 179 -7.72 -17.73 0.20
CA GLN A 179 -8.32 -16.89 1.24
C GLN A 179 -9.39 -17.69 1.96
N HIS A 180 -9.22 -17.87 3.27
CA HIS A 180 -10.24 -18.47 4.10
C HIS A 180 -11.32 -17.41 4.37
N ILE A 181 -12.47 -17.59 3.71
CA ILE A 181 -13.64 -16.72 3.90
C ILE A 181 -14.55 -17.40 4.91
N PRO A 182 -14.92 -16.74 6.01
CA PRO A 182 -15.80 -17.32 7.03
C PRO A 182 -17.13 -17.74 6.43
N GLN A 183 -17.68 -18.82 6.93
CA GLN A 183 -19.02 -19.24 6.63
C GLN A 183 -20.03 -18.37 7.41
N LYS A 184 -21.29 -18.38 6.96
CA LYS A 184 -22.36 -17.58 7.58
C LYS A 184 -22.50 -17.85 9.07
N TYR A 185 -22.51 -19.12 9.48
CA TYR A 185 -22.64 -19.53 10.88
C TYR A 185 -21.46 -19.06 11.75
N GLU A 186 -20.24 -19.01 11.19
CA GLU A 186 -19.06 -18.50 11.90
C GLU A 186 -19.17 -16.99 12.15
N MET A 187 -19.71 -16.26 11.17
CA MET A 187 -19.95 -14.83 11.34
C MET A 187 -21.07 -14.53 12.32
N GLN A 188 -22.13 -15.34 12.34
CA GLN A 188 -23.18 -15.22 13.34
C GLN A 188 -22.64 -15.49 14.75
N ARG A 189 -21.81 -16.53 14.91
CA ARG A 189 -21.10 -16.80 16.17
C ARG A 189 -20.20 -15.64 16.58
N LEU A 190 -19.43 -15.08 15.64
CA LEU A 190 -18.55 -13.93 15.89
C LEU A 190 -19.37 -12.71 16.34
N LEU A 191 -20.49 -12.41 15.67
CA LEU A 191 -21.34 -11.30 16.05
C LEU A 191 -21.88 -11.44 17.47
N LYS A 192 -22.32 -12.65 17.90
CA LYS A 192 -22.71 -12.91 19.29
C LYS A 192 -21.59 -12.57 20.27
N ILE A 193 -20.36 -13.02 19.99
CA ILE A 193 -19.19 -12.75 20.84
C ILE A 193 -18.88 -11.24 20.86
N ILE A 194 -18.99 -10.54 19.74
CA ILE A 194 -18.76 -9.09 19.66
C ILE A 194 -19.76 -8.31 20.53
N MET A 195 -20.97 -8.82 20.72
CA MET A 195 -21.97 -8.12 21.54
C MET A 195 -21.59 -8.04 23.02
N ASP A 196 -20.73 -8.93 23.52
CA ASP A 196 -20.22 -8.91 24.88
C ASP A 196 -18.95 -8.05 25.05
N GLU A 197 -18.41 -7.53 23.95
CA GLU A 197 -17.21 -6.70 23.97
C GLU A 197 -17.52 -5.24 24.38
N PRO A 198 -16.51 -4.50 24.88
CA PRO A 198 -16.65 -3.07 25.13
C PRO A 198 -17.16 -2.31 23.92
N ILE A 199 -17.94 -1.24 24.16
CA ILE A 199 -18.70 -0.50 23.12
C ILE A 199 -17.84 -0.08 21.94
N LEU A 200 -16.60 0.34 22.16
CA LEU A 200 -15.66 0.74 21.11
C LEU A 200 -15.40 -0.41 20.10
N TYR A 201 -15.09 -1.60 20.62
CA TYR A 201 -14.82 -2.78 19.79
C TYR A 201 -16.09 -3.30 19.12
N LYS A 202 -17.20 -3.30 19.86
CA LYS A 202 -18.51 -3.65 19.33
C LYS A 202 -18.88 -2.78 18.14
N ALA A 203 -18.83 -1.46 18.28
CA ALA A 203 -19.13 -0.50 17.21
C ALA A 203 -18.18 -0.67 16.01
N TYR A 204 -16.87 -0.78 16.28
CA TYR A 204 -15.86 -0.90 15.23
C TYR A 204 -16.05 -2.16 14.38
N TYR A 205 -16.22 -3.33 15.02
CA TYR A 205 -16.34 -4.61 14.29
C TYR A 205 -17.69 -4.73 13.59
N THR A 206 -18.75 -4.20 14.18
CA THR A 206 -20.06 -4.15 13.52
C THR A 206 -19.98 -3.33 12.23
N MET A 207 -19.35 -2.16 12.28
CA MET A 207 -19.09 -1.36 11.07
C MET A 207 -18.20 -2.10 10.07
N ALA A 208 -17.15 -2.77 10.51
CA ALA A 208 -16.27 -3.53 9.64
C ALA A 208 -17.01 -4.64 8.87
N ILE A 209 -17.91 -5.35 9.55
CA ILE A 209 -18.73 -6.44 8.97
C ILE A 209 -19.78 -5.87 8.01
N ALA A 210 -20.44 -4.79 8.40
CA ALA A 210 -21.53 -4.20 7.64
C ALA A 210 -21.08 -3.46 6.36
N THR A 211 -19.87 -2.92 6.36
CA THR A 211 -19.39 -2.04 5.29
C THR A 211 -18.22 -2.60 4.49
N GLY A 212 -17.51 -3.56 5.05
CA GLY A 212 -16.27 -4.06 4.45
C GLY A 212 -15.19 -3.00 4.27
N LEU A 213 -15.22 -1.89 4.99
CA LEU A 213 -14.20 -0.84 4.93
C LEU A 213 -12.82 -1.38 5.29
N ARG A 214 -11.79 -0.75 4.75
CA ARG A 214 -10.42 -1.06 5.16
C ARG A 214 -10.18 -0.58 6.59
N ARG A 215 -9.29 -1.26 7.31
CA ARG A 215 -8.90 -0.89 8.67
C ARG A 215 -8.60 0.61 8.82
N GLY A 216 -7.75 1.12 7.95
CA GLY A 216 -7.34 2.52 7.99
C GLY A 216 -8.49 3.50 7.70
N GLU A 217 -9.40 3.14 6.82
CA GLU A 217 -10.59 3.92 6.50
C GLU A 217 -11.54 3.99 7.72
N LEU A 218 -11.80 2.85 8.36
CA LEU A 218 -12.59 2.81 9.60
C LEU A 218 -11.96 3.67 10.71
N CYS A 219 -10.65 3.54 10.94
CA CYS A 219 -9.96 4.32 11.96
C CYS A 219 -9.91 5.83 11.66
N ALA A 220 -10.15 6.22 10.42
CA ALA A 220 -10.13 7.62 10.00
C ALA A 220 -11.51 8.26 10.01
N LEU A 221 -12.60 7.48 10.13
CA LEU A 221 -13.96 8.01 10.11
C LEU A 221 -14.18 9.07 11.19
N ARG A 222 -14.78 10.17 10.77
CA ARG A 222 -15.15 11.30 11.61
C ARG A 222 -16.65 11.54 11.57
N TRP A 223 -17.17 12.30 12.52
CA TRP A 223 -18.58 12.66 12.54
C TRP A 223 -18.96 13.56 11.37
N GLU A 224 -18.04 14.39 10.87
CA GLU A 224 -18.24 15.20 9.66
C GLU A 224 -18.34 14.40 8.36
N ASP A 225 -17.94 13.13 8.38
CA ASP A 225 -18.07 12.24 7.23
C ASP A 225 -19.51 11.75 7.01
N ILE A 226 -20.40 12.03 7.94
CA ILE A 226 -21.83 11.78 7.80
C ILE A 226 -22.42 12.83 6.85
N THR A 227 -22.73 12.43 5.63
CA THR A 227 -23.19 13.32 4.56
C THR A 227 -24.70 13.22 4.32
N GLY A 228 -25.36 12.28 4.99
CA GLY A 228 -26.80 12.11 4.91
C GLY A 228 -27.28 11.00 5.84
N PRO A 229 -28.61 10.76 5.95
CA PRO A 229 -29.13 9.63 6.70
C PRO A 229 -28.54 8.32 6.17
N TYR A 230 -27.91 7.54 7.05
CA TYR A 230 -27.26 6.26 6.73
C TYR A 230 -26.03 6.36 5.81
N GLU A 231 -25.50 7.57 5.53
CA GLU A 231 -24.43 7.79 4.58
C GLU A 231 -23.16 8.31 5.23
N PHE A 232 -22.03 7.73 4.81
CA PHE A 232 -20.70 8.20 5.13
C PHE A 232 -19.90 8.43 3.85
N THR A 233 -19.21 9.55 3.79
CA THR A 233 -18.20 9.80 2.76
C THR A 233 -16.84 9.39 3.26
N ILE A 234 -16.22 8.44 2.60
CA ILE A 234 -14.90 7.93 2.96
C ILE A 234 -13.82 8.76 2.27
N ARG A 235 -13.13 9.62 3.04
CA ARG A 235 -12.10 10.55 2.55
C ARG A 235 -10.70 10.13 2.96
N HIS A 236 -10.54 9.66 4.18
CA HIS A 236 -9.24 9.48 4.83
C HIS A 236 -8.93 8.05 5.20
N SER A 237 -7.68 7.78 5.47
CA SER A 237 -7.19 6.50 5.98
C SER A 237 -6.08 6.74 6.98
N ARG A 238 -6.16 6.11 8.16
CA ARG A 238 -5.14 6.16 9.22
C ARG A 238 -4.31 4.91 9.26
N SER A 239 -3.02 5.10 9.47
CA SER A 239 -2.06 4.02 9.61
C SER A 239 -1.03 4.38 10.68
N TYR A 240 -0.45 3.40 11.33
CA TYR A 240 0.67 3.60 12.22
C TYR A 240 1.98 3.40 11.46
N VAL A 241 2.89 4.34 11.56
CA VAL A 241 4.23 4.28 10.98
C VAL A 241 5.26 4.39 12.11
N VAL A 242 6.16 3.42 12.19
CA VAL A 242 7.22 3.40 13.21
C VAL A 242 8.05 4.68 13.09
N GLY A 243 8.28 5.35 14.21
CA GLY A 243 9.01 6.63 14.27
C GLY A 243 8.20 7.88 13.91
N GLN A 244 6.98 7.74 13.35
CA GLN A 244 6.11 8.86 13.02
C GLN A 244 4.76 8.82 13.76
N GLY A 245 4.42 7.67 14.36
CA GLY A 245 3.14 7.49 15.05
C GLY A 245 1.96 7.26 14.10
N ILE A 246 0.80 7.80 14.46
CA ILE A 246 -0.41 7.72 13.64
C ILE A 246 -0.32 8.75 12.52
N VAL A 247 -0.35 8.27 11.27
CA VAL A 247 -0.33 9.09 10.06
C VAL A 247 -1.67 8.96 9.36
N GLU A 248 -2.28 10.10 9.05
CA GLU A 248 -3.47 10.18 8.23
C GLU A 248 -3.10 10.54 6.79
N SER A 249 -3.77 9.95 5.85
CA SER A 249 -3.59 10.19 4.41
C SER A 249 -4.90 9.98 3.70
N ASP A 250 -5.01 10.48 2.48
CA ASP A 250 -6.12 10.15 1.59
C ASP A 250 -6.27 8.63 1.41
N THR A 251 -7.42 8.20 0.94
CA THR A 251 -7.65 6.79 0.58
C THR A 251 -6.60 6.29 -0.41
N LYS A 252 -6.43 4.97 -0.51
CA LYS A 252 -5.38 4.35 -1.34
C LYS A 252 -5.39 4.82 -2.80
N ASN A 253 -6.56 5.20 -3.32
CA ASN A 253 -6.73 5.60 -4.72
C ASN A 253 -7.00 7.10 -4.87
N HIS A 254 -6.79 7.92 -3.82
CA HIS A 254 -7.11 9.36 -3.80
C HIS A 254 -8.54 9.67 -4.26
N ARG A 255 -9.50 8.78 -3.94
CA ARG A 255 -10.90 8.91 -4.35
C ARG A 255 -11.79 8.85 -3.15
N GLU A 256 -12.60 9.88 -3.01
CA GLU A 256 -13.72 9.87 -2.08
C GLU A 256 -14.80 8.90 -2.58
N ARG A 257 -15.53 8.33 -1.65
CA ARG A 257 -16.68 7.49 -1.97
C ARG A 257 -17.70 7.54 -0.85
N ILE A 258 -18.95 7.51 -1.22
CA ILE A 258 -20.06 7.38 -0.28
C ILE A 258 -20.34 5.91 -0.04
N ILE A 259 -20.54 5.55 1.21
CA ILE A 259 -21.10 4.26 1.62
C ILE A 259 -22.41 4.48 2.33
N VAL A 260 -23.33 3.53 2.15
CA VAL A 260 -24.59 3.49 2.89
C VAL A 260 -24.52 2.35 3.87
N ILE A 261 -24.86 2.60 5.13
CA ILE A 261 -24.84 1.59 6.18
C ILE A 261 -26.27 1.11 6.50
N PRO A 262 -26.46 -0.12 6.96
CA PRO A 262 -27.76 -0.61 7.41
C PRO A 262 -28.32 0.26 8.53
N ALA A 263 -29.65 0.43 8.55
CA ALA A 263 -30.35 1.24 9.55
C ALA A 263 -30.01 0.80 10.99
N GLN A 264 -29.90 -0.50 11.23
CA GLN A 264 -29.55 -1.06 12.52
C GLN A 264 -28.15 -0.64 13.01
N VAL A 265 -27.18 -0.56 12.10
CA VAL A 265 -25.81 -0.08 12.41
C VAL A 265 -25.82 1.41 12.67
N TRP A 266 -26.56 2.16 11.86
CA TRP A 266 -26.74 3.59 12.04
C TRP A 266 -27.31 3.92 13.42
N GLU A 267 -28.40 3.28 13.79
CA GLU A 267 -29.05 3.50 15.07
C GLU A 267 -28.18 3.13 16.25
N PHE A 268 -27.45 2.02 16.12
CA PHE A 268 -26.46 1.64 17.10
C PHE A 268 -25.39 2.72 17.28
N LEU A 269 -24.85 3.26 16.19
CA LEU A 269 -23.85 4.34 16.24
C LEU A 269 -24.41 5.66 16.78
N MET A 270 -25.69 5.95 16.47
CA MET A 270 -26.37 7.18 16.88
C MET A 270 -27.06 7.07 18.24
N SER A 271 -26.97 5.92 18.91
CA SER A 271 -27.63 5.72 20.19
C SER A 271 -27.04 6.64 21.27
N PRO A 272 -27.87 7.23 22.16
CA PRO A 272 -27.38 8.01 23.29
C PRO A 272 -26.38 7.24 24.17
N ARG A 273 -26.57 5.91 24.31
CA ARG A 273 -25.66 5.03 25.06
C ARG A 273 -24.26 4.97 24.44
N HIS A 274 -24.17 4.91 23.11
CA HIS A 274 -22.90 4.97 22.38
C HIS A 274 -22.17 6.28 22.68
N TRP A 275 -22.86 7.40 22.59
CA TRP A 275 -22.31 8.72 22.84
C TRP A 275 -21.85 8.92 24.29
N GLN A 276 -22.68 8.50 25.26
CA GLN A 276 -22.37 8.60 26.68
C GLN A 276 -21.18 7.72 27.07
N THR A 277 -21.00 6.58 26.42
CA THR A 277 -19.93 5.63 26.74
C THR A 277 -18.60 6.02 26.07
N ILE A 278 -18.65 6.62 24.86
CA ILE A 278 -17.45 7.08 24.17
C ILE A 278 -17.06 8.52 24.61
N ARG A 279 -18.05 9.35 24.96
CA ARG A 279 -17.80 10.76 25.35
C ARG A 279 -18.87 11.32 26.25
N SER A 280 -18.46 12.25 27.09
CA SER A 280 -19.34 13.16 27.81
C SER A 280 -19.80 14.28 26.88
N GLY A 281 -20.87 14.10 26.13
CA GLY A 281 -21.50 15.13 25.28
C GLY A 281 -21.47 14.87 23.77
N LYS A 282 -22.11 15.75 23.00
CA LYS A 282 -22.13 15.67 21.52
C LYS A 282 -20.73 15.98 20.97
N PRO A 283 -20.09 15.07 20.18
CA PRO A 283 -18.76 15.34 19.66
C PRO A 283 -18.77 16.44 18.62
N GLU A 284 -17.65 17.14 18.51
CA GLU A 284 -17.41 18.06 17.41
C GLU A 284 -17.33 17.29 16.08
N ASN A 285 -17.72 17.96 14.99
CA ASN A 285 -17.82 17.32 13.68
C ASN A 285 -16.49 16.70 13.21
N ASN A 286 -15.36 17.35 13.46
CA ASN A 286 -14.04 16.91 13.04
C ASN A 286 -13.46 15.75 13.87
N GLN A 287 -14.17 15.30 14.90
CA GLN A 287 -13.66 14.27 15.81
C GLN A 287 -13.89 12.86 15.24
N PRO A 288 -12.92 11.94 15.50
CA PRO A 288 -13.05 10.55 15.10
C PRO A 288 -14.21 9.86 15.80
N ILE A 289 -14.88 8.96 15.07
CA ILE A 289 -15.98 8.15 15.60
C ILE A 289 -15.47 7.13 16.62
N PHE A 290 -14.32 6.51 16.33
CA PHE A 290 -13.75 5.45 17.16
C PHE A 290 -12.62 6.01 18.02
N THR A 291 -12.96 6.44 19.23
CA THR A 291 -12.02 6.92 20.25
C THR A 291 -12.09 6.06 21.50
N ASP A 292 -11.05 6.07 22.30
CA ASP A 292 -11.11 5.54 23.68
C ASP A 292 -11.95 6.45 24.60
N LEU A 293 -12.08 6.06 25.86
CA LEU A 293 -12.88 6.80 26.85
C LEU A 293 -12.35 8.24 27.10
N ASP A 294 -11.06 8.44 26.87
CA ASP A 294 -10.40 9.74 27.02
C ASP A 294 -10.46 10.59 25.74
N GLY A 295 -11.11 10.08 24.68
CA GLY A 295 -11.24 10.74 23.40
C GLY A 295 -10.01 10.61 22.50
N HIS A 296 -8.99 9.83 22.88
CA HIS A 296 -7.83 9.59 22.05
C HIS A 296 -8.15 8.57 20.92
N VAL A 297 -7.50 8.76 19.79
CA VAL A 297 -7.61 7.84 18.67
C VAL A 297 -6.73 6.62 18.92
N PRO A 298 -7.30 5.41 19.03
CA PRO A 298 -6.51 4.21 19.22
C PRO A 298 -5.57 3.96 18.04
N ASN A 299 -4.41 3.39 18.31
CA ASN A 299 -3.55 2.89 17.25
C ASN A 299 -4.35 1.87 16.40
N PRO A 300 -4.38 2.00 15.06
CA PRO A 300 -5.13 1.07 14.19
C PRO A 300 -4.81 -0.41 14.43
N ASP A 301 -3.60 -0.74 14.89
CA ASP A 301 -3.21 -2.11 15.22
C ASP A 301 -3.89 -2.64 16.50
N THR A 302 -4.43 -1.78 17.34
CA THR A 302 -5.16 -2.17 18.55
C THR A 302 -6.36 -3.03 18.19
N PHE A 303 -7.16 -2.60 17.24
CA PHE A 303 -8.32 -3.39 16.75
C PHE A 303 -7.89 -4.74 16.16
N THR A 304 -6.82 -4.77 15.39
CA THR A 304 -6.30 -6.01 14.82
C THR A 304 -5.82 -6.99 15.90
N ARG A 305 -5.10 -6.48 16.90
CA ARG A 305 -4.60 -7.29 18.01
C ARG A 305 -5.73 -7.82 18.89
N HIS A 306 -6.70 -6.97 19.18
CA HIS A 306 -7.88 -7.34 19.96
C HIS A 306 -8.68 -8.45 19.26
N LEU A 307 -9.02 -8.27 17.98
CA LEU A 307 -9.77 -9.27 17.22
C LEU A 307 -9.03 -10.61 17.13
N ARG A 308 -7.70 -10.60 16.99
CA ARG A 308 -6.90 -11.83 17.00
C ARG A 308 -7.00 -12.57 18.33
N LYS A 309 -6.96 -11.85 19.47
CA LYS A 309 -7.17 -12.44 20.79
C LYS A 309 -8.57 -13.03 20.91
N LEU A 310 -9.57 -12.33 20.41
CA LEU A 310 -10.95 -12.76 20.41
C LEU A 310 -11.13 -14.05 19.60
N TYR A 311 -10.57 -14.12 18.40
CA TYR A 311 -10.56 -15.32 17.56
C TYR A 311 -9.87 -16.50 18.26
N ALA A 312 -8.69 -16.29 18.82
CA ALA A 312 -7.92 -17.32 19.49
C ALA A 312 -8.67 -17.86 20.74
N LYS A 313 -9.25 -16.97 21.57
CA LYS A 313 -10.04 -17.33 22.75
C LYS A 313 -11.25 -18.19 22.41
N ASN A 314 -11.84 -17.97 21.23
CA ASN A 314 -13.09 -18.61 20.82
C ASN A 314 -12.90 -19.72 19.78
N GLY A 315 -11.67 -20.20 19.53
CA GLY A 315 -11.40 -21.33 18.66
C GLY A 315 -11.70 -21.08 17.16
N PHE A 316 -11.56 -19.85 16.68
CA PHE A 316 -11.61 -19.55 15.27
C PHE A 316 -10.29 -19.92 14.56
N PRO A 317 -10.31 -20.17 13.24
CA PRO A 317 -9.11 -20.43 12.46
C PRO A 317 -8.04 -19.35 12.64
N LYS A 318 -6.76 -19.75 12.73
CA LYS A 318 -5.62 -18.84 12.92
C LYS A 318 -5.42 -17.87 11.74
N GLU A 319 -5.93 -18.24 10.59
CA GLU A 319 -5.90 -17.45 9.35
C GLU A 319 -6.87 -16.26 9.40
N TYR A 320 -7.86 -16.28 10.30
CA TYR A 320 -8.81 -15.18 10.43
C TYR A 320 -8.16 -13.96 11.04
N HIS A 321 -8.40 -12.82 10.43
CA HIS A 321 -7.90 -11.53 10.85
C HIS A 321 -8.89 -10.41 10.44
N LEU A 322 -8.62 -9.17 10.77
CA LEU A 322 -9.56 -8.07 10.50
C LEU A 322 -9.93 -7.94 9.02
N HIS A 323 -8.99 -8.18 8.11
CA HIS A 323 -9.27 -8.12 6.67
C HIS A 323 -10.20 -9.26 6.19
N THR A 324 -10.31 -10.34 6.95
CA THR A 324 -11.26 -11.44 6.70
C THR A 324 -12.72 -10.99 6.75
N LEU A 325 -13.04 -10.03 7.64
CA LEU A 325 -14.38 -9.42 7.70
C LEU A 325 -14.74 -8.72 6.38
N ARG A 326 -13.76 -8.04 5.79
CA ARG A 326 -13.92 -7.41 4.48
C ARG A 326 -14.07 -8.45 3.35
N HIS A 327 -13.33 -9.56 3.39
CA HIS A 327 -13.49 -10.64 2.42
C HIS A 327 -14.87 -11.27 2.50
N TYR A 328 -15.39 -11.49 3.71
CA TYR A 328 -16.75 -11.97 3.94
C TYR A 328 -17.80 -11.02 3.35
N TYR A 329 -17.70 -9.73 3.67
CA TYR A 329 -18.59 -8.70 3.10
C TYR A 329 -18.57 -8.74 1.56
N ARG A 330 -17.37 -8.77 0.98
CA ARG A 330 -17.18 -8.78 -0.46
C ARG A 330 -17.78 -10.03 -1.11
N GLN A 331 -17.56 -11.20 -0.54
CA GLN A 331 -18.13 -12.45 -1.03
C GLN A 331 -19.67 -12.43 -1.01
N ARG A 332 -20.24 -11.89 0.06
CA ARG A 332 -21.70 -11.74 0.15
C ARG A 332 -22.26 -10.78 -0.88
N ALA A 333 -21.59 -9.65 -1.09
CA ALA A 333 -21.97 -8.70 -2.12
C ALA A 333 -21.97 -9.36 -3.50
N MET A 334 -20.92 -10.13 -3.84
CA MET A 334 -20.83 -10.88 -5.09
C MET A 334 -21.94 -11.93 -5.22
N ASN A 335 -22.21 -12.69 -4.17
CA ASN A 335 -23.28 -13.69 -4.15
C ASN A 335 -24.69 -13.07 -4.32
N ALA A 336 -24.84 -11.80 -3.95
CA ALA A 336 -26.05 -11.01 -4.16
C ALA A 336 -26.15 -10.37 -5.56
N GLY A 337 -25.26 -10.75 -6.48
CA GLY A 337 -25.25 -10.25 -7.86
C GLY A 337 -24.49 -8.92 -8.06
N TRP A 338 -23.67 -8.54 -7.09
CA TRP A 338 -22.83 -7.34 -7.20
C TRP A 338 -21.54 -7.67 -7.96
N GLN A 339 -21.18 -6.86 -8.95
CA GLN A 339 -19.94 -7.04 -9.66
C GLN A 339 -18.73 -6.74 -8.76
N GLU A 340 -17.57 -7.25 -9.09
CA GLU A 340 -16.33 -7.16 -8.28
C GLU A 340 -15.88 -5.72 -7.96
N THR A 341 -16.33 -4.75 -8.74
CA THR A 341 -16.21 -3.30 -8.48
C THR A 341 -17.26 -2.79 -7.49
N GLY A 342 -18.23 -3.62 -7.13
CA GLY A 342 -19.42 -3.31 -6.39
C GLY A 342 -19.29 -3.40 -4.90
N TYR A 343 -18.42 -2.59 -4.33
CA TYR A 343 -18.82 -1.95 -3.10
C TYR A 343 -20.03 -1.09 -3.44
N LEU A 344 -20.96 -0.89 -2.52
CA LEU A 344 -21.91 0.24 -2.57
C LEU A 344 -21.10 1.54 -2.49
N ILE A 345 -20.29 1.74 -3.49
CA ILE A 345 -19.47 2.90 -3.70
C ILE A 345 -20.21 3.68 -4.73
N LEU A 346 -21.11 4.52 -4.26
CA LEU A 346 -21.52 5.65 -5.04
C LEU A 346 -20.28 6.48 -5.28
N LYS A 347 -19.72 6.41 -6.47
CA LYS A 347 -18.67 7.34 -6.90
C LYS A 347 -19.35 8.68 -7.09
N VAL A 348 -19.03 9.62 -6.25
CA VAL A 348 -19.14 11.03 -6.56
C VAL A 348 -18.02 11.33 -7.54
N ASP A 349 -18.38 11.77 -8.73
CA ASP A 349 -17.57 12.22 -9.86
C ASP A 349 -16.10 11.79 -9.90
N SER A 350 -15.82 10.86 -10.78
CA SER A 350 -14.45 10.47 -11.13
C SER A 350 -14.01 11.20 -12.41
N PRO A 351 -12.88 11.90 -12.43
CA PRO A 351 -12.34 12.53 -13.63
C PRO A 351 -12.09 11.57 -14.80
N ASN A 352 -12.13 10.27 -14.59
CA ASN A 352 -11.78 9.23 -15.55
C ASN A 352 -12.97 8.43 -16.10
N GLY A 353 -14.16 9.02 -16.19
CA GLY A 353 -15.26 8.46 -17.00
C GLY A 353 -15.88 7.14 -16.52
N TYR A 354 -15.64 6.72 -15.28
CA TYR A 354 -16.32 5.55 -14.71
C TYR A 354 -17.78 5.89 -14.41
N LYS A 355 -18.71 5.27 -15.12
CA LYS A 355 -20.14 5.38 -14.80
C LYS A 355 -20.39 4.82 -13.39
N PRO A 356 -21.15 5.53 -12.53
CA PRO A 356 -21.57 4.98 -11.24
C PRO A 356 -22.38 3.71 -11.50
N VAL A 357 -22.16 2.70 -10.64
CA VAL A 357 -22.91 1.43 -10.70
C VAL A 357 -24.41 1.66 -10.40
N PHE A 358 -24.74 2.81 -9.81
CA PHE A 358 -26.11 3.24 -9.52
C PHE A 358 -26.32 4.67 -9.99
N THR A 359 -27.47 4.91 -10.61
CA THR A 359 -27.93 6.25 -10.97
C THR A 359 -28.33 7.01 -9.69
N SER A 360 -28.34 8.35 -9.77
CA SER A 360 -28.86 9.20 -8.66
C SER A 360 -30.30 8.85 -8.28
N GLU A 361 -31.04 8.22 -9.18
CA GLU A 361 -32.39 7.78 -9.00
C GLU A 361 -32.49 6.46 -8.22
N GLU A 362 -31.63 5.49 -8.52
CA GLU A 362 -31.50 4.24 -7.75
C GLU A 362 -31.08 4.51 -6.31
N VAL A 363 -30.19 5.49 -6.11
CA VAL A 363 -29.78 5.97 -4.76
C VAL A 363 -30.97 6.58 -4.03
N ARG A 364 -31.77 7.42 -4.71
CA ARG A 364 -32.95 8.06 -4.16
C ARG A 364 -34.00 7.02 -3.77
N HIS A 365 -34.20 5.99 -4.61
CA HIS A 365 -35.10 4.88 -4.31
C HIS A 365 -34.63 4.03 -3.12
N ALA A 366 -33.35 3.72 -3.05
CA ALA A 366 -32.76 3.01 -1.91
C ALA A 366 -32.93 3.81 -0.60
N ARG A 367 -32.70 5.12 -0.62
CA ARG A 367 -32.95 6.03 0.51
C ARG A 367 -34.44 6.03 0.93
N SER A 368 -35.34 6.12 -0.05
CA SER A 368 -36.77 6.09 0.20
C SER A 368 -37.21 4.78 0.83
N ALA A 369 -36.75 3.64 0.33
CA ALA A 369 -37.06 2.32 0.88
C ALA A 369 -36.53 2.14 2.32
N VAL A 370 -35.32 2.62 2.61
CA VAL A 370 -34.76 2.60 3.97
C VAL A 370 -35.58 3.48 4.93
N ASN A 371 -35.97 4.68 4.48
CA ASN A 371 -36.79 5.58 5.28
C ASN A 371 -38.20 5.02 5.53
N GLN A 372 -38.80 4.35 4.54
CA GLN A 372 -40.08 3.68 4.70
C GLN A 372 -40.02 2.54 5.71
N LEU A 373 -38.95 1.70 5.64
CA LEU A 373 -38.74 0.64 6.61
C LEU A 373 -38.53 1.19 8.03
N ARG A 374 -37.78 2.28 8.16
CA ARG A 374 -37.59 2.99 9.43
C ARG A 374 -38.92 3.46 10.00
N ASN A 375 -39.69 4.21 9.20
CA ASN A 375 -40.95 4.76 9.63
C ASN A 375 -41.98 3.67 10.03
N LYS A 376 -41.98 2.56 9.28
CA LYS A 376 -42.82 1.40 9.60
C LYS A 376 -42.43 0.78 10.94
N LYS A 377 -41.15 0.65 11.24
CA LYS A 377 -40.67 0.10 12.52
C LYS A 377 -40.92 1.04 13.69
N ILE A 378 -40.78 2.37 13.50
CA ILE A 378 -41.13 3.38 14.50
C ILE A 378 -42.64 3.28 14.85
N GLN A 379 -43.49 3.19 13.83
CA GLN A 379 -44.93 3.07 14.02
C GLN A 379 -45.34 1.76 14.73
N GLN A 380 -44.55 0.71 14.62
CA GLN A 380 -44.83 -0.59 15.23
C GLN A 380 -44.28 -0.70 16.67
N GLY A 381 -43.71 0.36 17.24
CA GLY A 381 -43.13 0.33 18.57
C GLY A 381 -41.94 -0.65 18.74
N GLN A 382 -41.41 -1.15 17.62
CA GLN A 382 -40.31 -2.14 17.59
C GLN A 382 -38.92 -1.50 17.63
N TYR A 383 -38.86 -0.22 17.94
CA TYR A 383 -37.64 0.55 18.10
C TYR A 383 -37.19 0.47 19.55
N THR A 384 -36.55 -0.59 19.86
CA THR A 384 -35.71 -0.72 21.06
C THR A 384 -34.26 -0.73 20.62
N ASP A 385 -33.34 -0.36 21.51
CA ASP A 385 -31.88 -0.41 21.30
C ASP A 385 -31.47 -1.60 20.44
N ALA A 386 -30.48 -1.39 19.54
CA ALA A 386 -30.01 -2.43 18.62
C ALA A 386 -29.84 -3.76 19.36
N THR A 387 -30.87 -4.59 19.33
CA THR A 387 -30.90 -5.88 20.02
C THR A 387 -29.95 -6.83 19.32
N ASP A 388 -29.42 -7.80 20.05
CA ASP A 388 -28.54 -8.86 19.51
C ASP A 388 -29.15 -9.51 18.26
N ASP A 389 -30.48 -9.61 18.21
CA ASP A 389 -31.24 -10.19 17.09
C ASP A 389 -31.14 -9.31 15.81
N MET A 390 -31.08 -7.99 15.95
CA MET A 390 -30.93 -7.06 14.82
C MET A 390 -29.51 -7.11 14.23
N LEU A 391 -28.51 -7.21 15.10
CA LEU A 391 -27.10 -7.32 14.68
C LEU A 391 -26.79 -8.71 14.10
N LEU A 392 -27.42 -9.76 14.61
CA LEU A 392 -27.36 -11.10 14.03
C LEU A 392 -27.95 -11.15 12.61
N LYS A 393 -28.98 -10.35 12.33
CA LYS A 393 -29.52 -10.17 10.98
C LYS A 393 -28.57 -9.45 10.02
N LEU A 394 -27.56 -8.72 10.51
CA LEU A 394 -26.51 -8.18 9.65
C LEU A 394 -25.71 -9.27 8.93
N ALA A 395 -25.63 -10.47 9.49
CA ALA A 395 -25.03 -11.61 8.81
C ALA A 395 -25.91 -12.11 7.64
N ASP A 396 -27.19 -11.81 7.63
CA ASP A 396 -28.18 -12.29 6.67
C ASP A 396 -28.59 -11.28 5.63
N VAL A 397 -28.50 -9.99 5.94
CA VAL A 397 -28.96 -8.94 5.04
C VAL A 397 -27.83 -8.53 4.12
N PRO A 398 -27.96 -8.73 2.79
CA PRO A 398 -27.17 -7.95 1.84
C PRO A 398 -27.48 -6.48 2.10
N THR A 399 -26.47 -5.65 2.19
CA THR A 399 -26.58 -4.24 2.56
C THR A 399 -27.53 -3.45 1.65
N PHE A 400 -27.88 -4.00 0.49
CA PHE A 400 -29.05 -3.65 -0.34
C PHE A 400 -29.32 -4.77 -1.34
N ARG A 401 -30.57 -5.23 -1.46
CA ARG A 401 -31.03 -5.94 -2.64
C ARG A 401 -31.18 -4.92 -3.78
N ARG A 402 -30.79 -5.28 -5.01
CA ARG A 402 -31.39 -4.70 -6.21
C ARG A 402 -32.90 -4.82 -6.05
N MET A 403 -33.61 -3.71 -5.97
CA MET A 403 -35.00 -3.67 -6.35
C MET A 403 -35.09 -3.43 -7.84
#